data_f124f5926d832ec5e65b287665ba2835
#
_entry.id   f124f5926d832ec5e65b287665ba2835
#
_cell.length_a   1.000
_cell.length_b   1.000
_cell.length_c   1.000
_cell.angle_alpha   90.00
_cell.angle_beta   90.00
_cell.angle_gamma   90.00
#
_symmetry.space_group_name_H-M   'P 1'
#
loop_
_entity.id
_entity.type
_entity.pdbx_description
1 polymer ?
#
loop_
_entity_poly.entity_id
_entity_poly.type
_entity_poly.pdbx_seq_one_letter_code
_entity_poly.pdbx_strand_id
1 'polypeptide(L)'
;MAKPTLLIVDDEPSSLELLEGYLTDKGFTVACAVTGSECIEKARSLQPDVVILDVRLPDRSGLEILKELRKGENPPYVIIITAFHDMGTTIQAIRSGAFEYIPKPIDVDELEDAIQRALELSRMRRRQAPAGRPRDQEFKKGEIIGKTREMNEIFKTIGVLSANRVNVLIEGETGTGKELVARAIHSHSAWKDQPFVAINCSAIVENLLESELFGHEKGAFTGAVSSKKGMFEIAEAGTLFLDEVGEIPVELQAKLLRVLQEKEFLRVGGEKPLQLKARIIAATNRNLRSMVRKGAFREDLFYRLSVATVRIPPLRDRQADITMIVDYLLKRIGTELQHRIEGVEEAAMQRMIRYPWPGNVRELENILTRAAILTKGNLITDAEIGRAHV
;
A
#
# COMPACT_ATOMS: atom_id res chain seq x y z
N MET A 1 21.32 32.07 -14.34
CA MET A 1 19.99 31.50 -14.00
C MET A 1 19.70 31.82 -12.56
N ALA A 2 18.47 32.17 -12.17
CA ALA A 2 18.10 32.37 -10.78
C ALA A 2 18.31 31.04 -9.99
N LYS A 3 18.85 31.14 -8.77
CA LYS A 3 18.99 29.96 -7.90
C LYS A 3 17.60 29.42 -7.54
N PRO A 4 17.39 28.10 -7.52
CA PRO A 4 16.12 27.54 -7.07
C PRO A 4 15.81 27.90 -5.61
N THR A 5 14.56 28.21 -5.32
CA THR A 5 14.11 28.61 -3.99
C THR A 5 13.41 27.45 -3.29
N LEU A 6 13.90 27.10 -2.10
CA LEU A 6 13.35 26.05 -1.24
C LEU A 6 12.74 26.68 0.01
N LEU A 7 11.62 26.14 0.50
CA LEU A 7 11.02 26.50 1.78
C LEU A 7 11.02 25.27 2.69
N ILE A 8 11.67 25.34 3.83
CA ILE A 8 11.71 24.27 4.84
C ILE A 8 10.74 24.65 5.96
N VAL A 9 9.92 23.70 6.37
CA VAL A 9 8.89 23.88 7.40
C VAL A 9 8.98 22.76 8.43
N ASP A 10 9.48 23.07 9.60
CA ASP A 10 9.67 22.15 10.72
C ASP A 10 9.55 22.95 12.03
N ASP A 11 8.93 22.41 13.06
CA ASP A 11 8.82 23.06 14.36
C ASP A 11 10.07 22.91 15.25
N GLU A 12 11.00 22.05 14.84
CA GLU A 12 12.27 21.81 15.54
C GLU A 12 13.40 22.70 15.01
N PRO A 13 13.90 23.70 15.79
CA PRO A 13 14.94 24.63 15.33
C PRO A 13 16.23 23.96 14.90
N SER A 14 16.66 22.88 15.59
CA SER A 14 17.87 22.13 15.27
C SER A 14 17.79 21.46 13.88
N SER A 15 16.62 20.95 13.53
CA SER A 15 16.30 20.35 12.23
C SER A 15 16.38 21.42 11.12
N LEU A 16 15.80 22.59 11.36
CA LEU A 16 15.85 23.73 10.44
C LEU A 16 17.27 24.21 10.18
N GLU A 17 18.07 24.47 11.22
CA GLU A 17 19.46 24.94 11.09
C GLU A 17 20.31 23.95 10.28
N LEU A 18 20.18 22.66 10.55
CA LEU A 18 20.93 21.62 9.87
C LEU A 18 20.59 21.55 8.39
N LEU A 19 19.29 21.52 8.05
CA LEU A 19 18.84 21.44 6.67
C LEU A 19 19.10 22.74 5.89
N GLU A 20 18.92 23.91 6.52
CA GLU A 20 19.23 25.21 5.92
C GLU A 20 20.70 25.32 5.57
N GLY A 21 21.60 24.99 6.50
CA GLY A 21 23.04 24.97 6.27
C GLY A 21 23.43 24.04 5.12
N TYR A 22 22.99 22.78 5.19
CA TYR A 22 23.28 21.78 4.17
C TYR A 22 22.80 22.19 2.76
N LEU A 23 21.55 22.64 2.64
CA LEU A 23 20.98 23.00 1.34
C LEU A 23 21.53 24.33 0.80
N THR A 24 21.92 25.25 1.67
CA THR A 24 22.60 26.50 1.29
C THR A 24 23.97 26.21 0.71
N ASP A 25 24.74 25.31 1.33
CA ASP A 25 26.06 24.85 0.85
C ASP A 25 25.94 24.17 -0.53
N LYS A 26 24.83 23.49 -0.80
CA LYS A 26 24.52 22.91 -2.12
C LYS A 26 24.08 23.96 -3.17
N GLY A 27 23.99 25.24 -2.80
CA GLY A 27 23.76 26.34 -3.70
C GLY A 27 22.28 26.73 -3.90
N PHE A 28 21.37 26.24 -3.06
CA PHE A 28 19.96 26.64 -3.07
C PHE A 28 19.73 27.96 -2.32
N THR A 29 18.67 28.67 -2.64
CA THR A 29 18.11 29.75 -1.82
C THR A 29 17.11 29.14 -0.86
N VAL A 30 17.38 29.17 0.45
CA VAL A 30 16.57 28.50 1.45
C VAL A 30 15.84 29.54 2.30
N ALA A 31 14.58 29.30 2.61
CA ALA A 31 13.79 30.01 3.59
C ALA A 31 13.20 28.97 4.58
N CYS A 32 13.09 29.35 5.87
CA CYS A 32 12.56 28.47 6.91
C CYS A 32 11.25 29.01 7.47
N ALA A 33 10.36 28.14 7.94
CA ALA A 33 9.16 28.45 8.68
C ALA A 33 8.98 27.45 9.84
N VAL A 34 8.48 27.90 10.97
CA VAL A 34 8.27 27.07 12.17
C VAL A 34 6.79 26.71 12.40
N THR A 35 5.87 27.30 11.62
CA THR A 35 4.44 27.06 11.70
C THR A 35 3.82 26.89 10.32
N GLY A 36 2.66 26.25 10.27
CA GLY A 36 1.91 26.12 9.02
C GLY A 36 1.38 27.44 8.47
N SER A 37 1.01 28.37 9.33
CA SER A 37 0.56 29.72 8.95
C SER A 37 1.70 30.50 8.30
N GLU A 38 2.89 30.46 8.88
CA GLU A 38 4.11 31.07 8.32
C GLU A 38 4.50 30.44 6.99
N CYS A 39 4.35 29.10 6.87
CA CYS A 39 4.58 28.38 5.61
C CYS A 39 3.71 28.95 4.48
N ILE A 40 2.40 29.10 4.70
CA ILE A 40 1.48 29.63 3.68
C ILE A 40 1.82 31.07 3.29
N GLU A 41 2.16 31.92 4.26
CA GLU A 41 2.56 33.30 4.00
C GLU A 41 3.83 33.37 3.15
N LYS A 42 4.88 32.64 3.56
CA LYS A 42 6.15 32.57 2.84
C LYS A 42 6.01 31.91 1.47
N ALA A 43 5.17 30.89 1.33
CA ALA A 43 4.92 30.26 0.04
C ALA A 43 4.26 31.21 -0.96
N ARG A 44 3.36 32.10 -0.49
CA ARG A 44 2.72 33.12 -1.33
C ARG A 44 3.69 34.22 -1.75
N SER A 45 4.55 34.69 -0.84
CA SER A 45 5.48 35.79 -1.09
C SER A 45 6.70 35.36 -1.90
N LEU A 46 7.29 34.20 -1.59
CA LEU A 46 8.53 33.72 -2.20
C LEU A 46 8.33 32.85 -3.43
N GLN A 47 7.13 32.26 -3.61
CA GLN A 47 6.81 31.30 -4.67
C GLN A 47 7.89 30.22 -4.83
N PRO A 48 8.19 29.45 -3.78
CA PRO A 48 9.28 28.48 -3.80
C PRO A 48 9.06 27.39 -4.86
N ASP A 49 10.13 26.86 -5.42
CA ASP A 49 10.09 25.74 -6.37
C ASP A 49 9.70 24.43 -5.65
N VAL A 50 10.24 24.24 -4.44
CA VAL A 50 10.00 23.08 -3.60
C VAL A 50 9.75 23.51 -2.16
N VAL A 51 8.79 22.84 -1.49
CA VAL A 51 8.51 22.97 -0.06
C VAL A 51 8.84 21.64 0.61
N ILE A 52 9.68 21.67 1.62
CA ILE A 52 9.99 20.54 2.50
C ILE A 52 9.18 20.75 3.76
N LEU A 53 8.23 19.85 4.07
CA LEU A 53 7.16 20.10 5.02
C LEU A 53 7.02 18.97 6.02
N ASP A 54 7.18 19.27 7.31
CA ASP A 54 6.82 18.32 8.36
C ASP A 54 5.29 18.18 8.47
N VAL A 55 4.85 16.97 8.75
CA VAL A 55 3.43 16.66 8.99
C VAL A 55 2.94 17.23 10.30
N ARG A 56 3.79 17.25 11.34
CA ARG A 56 3.45 17.79 12.65
C ARG A 56 3.97 19.21 12.79
N LEU A 57 3.05 20.14 12.86
CA LEU A 57 3.35 21.53 13.17
C LEU A 57 2.44 21.98 14.32
N PRO A 58 2.84 22.98 15.11
CA PRO A 58 2.15 23.36 16.33
C PRO A 58 0.74 23.92 16.13
N ASP A 59 0.47 24.50 14.97
CA ASP A 59 -0.78 25.19 14.64
C ASP A 59 -1.70 24.40 13.71
N ARG A 60 -1.14 23.60 12.78
CA ARG A 60 -1.90 22.89 11.74
C ARG A 60 -1.18 21.63 11.28
N SER A 61 -1.94 20.66 10.77
CA SER A 61 -1.34 19.48 10.13
C SER A 61 -0.67 19.84 8.79
N GLY A 62 0.56 19.34 8.55
CA GLY A 62 1.24 19.51 7.26
C GLY A 62 0.45 18.97 6.08
N LEU A 63 -0.41 17.97 6.29
CA LEU A 63 -1.31 17.48 5.24
C LEU A 63 -2.40 18.50 4.85
N GLU A 64 -2.86 19.32 5.79
CA GLU A 64 -3.79 20.43 5.49
C GLU A 64 -3.08 21.54 4.71
N ILE A 65 -1.85 21.85 5.12
CA ILE A 65 -1.00 22.84 4.44
C ILE A 65 -0.69 22.39 3.01
N LEU A 66 -0.33 21.14 2.81
CA LEU A 66 -0.13 20.54 1.47
C LEU A 66 -1.36 20.78 0.57
N LYS A 67 -2.56 20.53 1.07
CA LYS A 67 -3.81 20.76 0.34
C LYS A 67 -4.01 22.24 -0.03
N GLU A 68 -3.65 23.14 0.87
CA GLU A 68 -3.76 24.59 0.64
C GLU A 68 -2.73 25.06 -0.39
N LEU A 69 -1.47 24.65 -0.27
CA LEU A 69 -0.41 24.97 -1.23
C LEU A 69 -0.76 24.50 -2.66
N ARG A 70 -1.45 23.39 -2.78
CA ARG A 70 -1.87 22.82 -4.08
C ARG A 70 -3.01 23.58 -4.76
N LYS A 71 -3.70 24.51 -4.07
CA LYS A 71 -4.80 25.32 -4.65
C LYS A 71 -4.30 26.50 -5.48
N GLY A 72 -3.04 26.87 -5.40
CA GLY A 72 -2.43 27.97 -6.18
C GLY A 72 -2.38 27.67 -7.69
N GLU A 73 -2.22 28.72 -8.51
CA GLU A 73 -2.06 28.59 -9.96
C GLU A 73 -0.78 27.86 -10.35
N ASN A 74 0.33 28.10 -9.60
CA ASN A 74 1.61 27.43 -9.75
C ASN A 74 2.03 26.78 -8.42
N PRO A 75 1.42 25.66 -8.04
CA PRO A 75 1.73 25.04 -6.74
C PRO A 75 3.16 24.54 -6.71
N PRO A 76 3.91 24.74 -5.60
CA PRO A 76 5.25 24.19 -5.42
C PRO A 76 5.19 22.66 -5.40
N TYR A 77 6.31 22.00 -5.67
CA TYR A 77 6.46 20.58 -5.35
C TYR A 77 6.66 20.44 -3.83
N VAL A 78 5.88 19.58 -3.19
CA VAL A 78 5.93 19.39 -1.73
C VAL A 78 6.53 18.04 -1.41
N ILE A 79 7.64 18.04 -0.67
CA ILE A 79 8.27 16.86 -0.08
C ILE A 79 7.85 16.81 1.38
N ILE A 80 7.16 15.76 1.78
CA ILE A 80 6.73 15.56 3.17
C ILE A 80 7.84 14.89 3.96
N ILE A 81 8.16 15.44 5.14
CA ILE A 81 9.06 14.82 6.11
C ILE A 81 8.28 14.55 7.39
N THR A 82 8.49 13.40 8.04
CA THR A 82 7.81 13.13 9.32
C THR A 82 8.46 11.98 10.09
N ALA A 83 8.36 12.05 11.42
CA ALA A 83 8.74 10.97 12.33
C ALA A 83 7.73 9.79 12.32
N PHE A 84 6.56 9.96 11.68
CA PHE A 84 5.53 8.94 11.60
C PHE A 84 5.78 7.96 10.45
N HIS A 85 5.98 6.71 10.81
CA HIS A 85 6.10 5.56 9.88
C HIS A 85 4.75 4.83 9.72
N ASP A 86 3.61 5.55 9.74
CA ASP A 86 2.34 4.89 9.52
C ASP A 86 1.94 4.96 8.04
N MET A 87 1.40 3.85 7.55
CA MET A 87 0.94 3.68 6.19
C MET A 87 -0.10 4.74 5.81
N GLY A 88 -1.01 5.07 6.75
CA GLY A 88 -2.10 6.00 6.50
C GLY A 88 -1.60 7.38 6.12
N THR A 89 -0.67 7.93 6.89
CA THR A 89 -0.07 9.26 6.65
C THR A 89 0.70 9.30 5.34
N THR A 90 1.52 8.26 5.03
CA THR A 90 2.26 8.18 3.76
C THR A 90 1.32 8.15 2.56
N ILE A 91 0.33 7.26 2.58
CA ILE A 91 -0.65 7.14 1.49
C ILE A 91 -1.45 8.43 1.34
N GLN A 92 -1.87 9.05 2.44
CA GLN A 92 -2.62 10.29 2.43
C GLN A 92 -1.80 11.46 1.87
N ALA A 93 -0.51 11.58 2.24
CA ALA A 93 0.40 12.58 1.70
C ALA A 93 0.50 12.47 0.17
N ILE A 94 0.79 11.27 -0.36
CA ILE A 94 0.90 11.02 -1.79
C ILE A 94 -0.43 11.27 -2.51
N ARG A 95 -1.55 10.84 -1.96
CA ARG A 95 -2.89 11.11 -2.54
C ARG A 95 -3.24 12.60 -2.55
N SER A 96 -2.86 13.33 -1.50
CA SER A 96 -3.05 14.78 -1.42
C SER A 96 -2.11 15.53 -2.37
N GLY A 97 -1.23 14.80 -3.08
CA GLY A 97 -0.36 15.32 -4.12
C GLY A 97 0.99 15.76 -3.59
N ALA A 98 1.47 15.21 -2.49
CA ALA A 98 2.89 15.29 -2.15
C ALA A 98 3.71 14.74 -3.31
N PHE A 99 4.81 15.40 -3.61
CA PHE A 99 5.76 14.95 -4.62
C PHE A 99 6.53 13.74 -4.14
N GLU A 100 6.97 13.80 -2.87
CA GLU A 100 7.73 12.74 -2.23
C GLU A 100 7.41 12.72 -0.73
N TYR A 101 7.74 11.60 -0.08
CA TYR A 101 7.61 11.38 1.35
C TYR A 101 8.91 10.76 1.87
N ILE A 102 9.54 11.41 2.86
CA ILE A 102 10.82 10.98 3.46
C ILE A 102 10.62 10.83 4.97
N PRO A 103 10.87 9.63 5.54
CA PRO A 103 10.79 9.42 6.98
C PRO A 103 11.98 10.06 7.72
N LYS A 104 11.76 10.54 8.95
CA LYS A 104 12.84 10.88 9.89
C LYS A 104 13.39 9.59 10.56
N PRO A 105 14.71 9.41 10.73
CA PRO A 105 15.77 10.38 10.44
C PRO A 105 15.98 10.57 8.94
N ILE A 106 16.18 11.84 8.54
CA ILE A 106 16.27 12.23 7.14
C ILE A 106 17.56 11.66 6.52
N ASP A 107 17.43 10.87 5.47
CA ASP A 107 18.52 10.54 4.58
C ASP A 107 18.76 11.74 3.64
N VAL A 108 19.87 12.43 3.82
CA VAL A 108 20.17 13.66 3.07
C VAL A 108 20.39 13.40 1.58
N ASP A 109 20.86 12.22 1.20
CA ASP A 109 21.06 11.84 -0.20
C ASP A 109 19.68 11.58 -0.85
N GLU A 110 18.76 10.89 -0.16
CA GLU A 110 17.37 10.70 -0.63
C GLU A 110 16.64 12.04 -0.78
N LEU A 111 16.84 12.96 0.18
CA LEU A 111 16.25 14.30 0.12
C LEU A 111 16.80 15.11 -1.06
N GLU A 112 18.11 15.10 -1.29
CA GLU A 112 18.74 15.79 -2.41
C GLU A 112 18.23 15.26 -3.75
N ASP A 113 18.16 13.95 -3.92
CA ASP A 113 17.62 13.31 -5.12
C ASP A 113 16.14 13.69 -5.36
N ALA A 114 15.34 13.76 -4.31
CA ALA A 114 13.95 14.18 -4.40
C ALA A 114 13.82 15.65 -4.81
N ILE A 115 14.64 16.54 -4.25
CA ILE A 115 14.70 17.97 -4.60
C ILE A 115 15.09 18.13 -6.08
N GLN A 116 16.14 17.44 -6.55
CA GLN A 116 16.58 17.54 -7.95
C GLN A 116 15.49 17.09 -8.92
N ARG A 117 14.83 15.97 -8.67
CA ARG A 117 13.71 15.49 -9.48
C ARG A 117 12.54 16.49 -9.48
N ALA A 118 12.22 17.09 -8.35
CA ALA A 118 11.17 18.10 -8.24
C ALA A 118 11.51 19.35 -9.06
N LEU A 119 12.76 19.80 -9.02
CA LEU A 119 13.24 20.96 -9.76
C LEU A 119 13.27 20.74 -11.28
N GLU A 120 13.64 19.54 -11.73
CA GLU A 120 13.57 19.19 -13.15
C GLU A 120 12.12 19.28 -13.67
N LEU A 121 11.17 18.72 -12.94
CA LEU A 121 9.75 18.79 -13.28
C LEU A 121 9.19 20.23 -13.17
N SER A 122 9.65 21.04 -12.20
CA SER A 122 9.30 22.46 -12.10
C SER A 122 9.73 23.22 -13.36
N ARG A 123 10.95 22.97 -13.85
CA ARG A 123 11.47 23.55 -15.09
C ARG A 123 10.67 23.12 -16.33
N MET A 124 10.28 21.83 -16.42
CA MET A 124 9.46 21.30 -17.52
C MET A 124 8.05 21.90 -17.49
N ARG A 125 7.42 22.01 -16.29
CA ARG A 125 6.07 22.58 -16.13
C ARG A 125 6.00 24.04 -16.52
N ARG A 126 7.01 24.85 -16.23
CA ARG A 126 7.09 26.24 -16.69
C ARG A 126 7.11 26.37 -18.23
N ARG A 127 7.30 25.25 -18.96
CA ARG A 127 7.28 25.18 -20.43
C ARG A 127 5.97 24.65 -21.02
N GLN A 128 5.02 24.14 -20.20
CA GLN A 128 3.74 23.55 -20.65
C GLN A 128 2.61 23.88 -19.65
N ALA A 129 1.38 24.14 -20.11
CA ALA A 129 0.20 24.48 -19.30
C ALA A 129 -0.68 23.25 -18.93
N PRO A 130 -1.76 23.38 -18.07
CA PRO A 130 -2.04 22.45 -16.95
C PRO A 130 -3.12 21.39 -17.14
N ALA A 131 -3.16 20.36 -16.27
CA ALA A 131 -4.28 19.41 -16.12
C ALA A 131 -4.51 18.94 -14.66
N GLY A 132 -5.72 18.97 -14.28
CA GLY A 132 -6.67 18.40 -13.30
C GLY A 132 -6.28 17.69 -11.97
N ARG A 133 -7.07 18.00 -10.91
CA ARG A 133 -6.93 17.63 -9.48
C ARG A 133 -7.74 16.39 -9.04
N PRO A 134 -7.35 15.64 -7.97
CA PRO A 134 -8.23 14.75 -7.18
C PRO A 134 -8.54 15.28 -5.75
N ARG A 135 -9.65 14.82 -5.18
CA ARG A 135 -10.23 15.21 -3.87
C ARG A 135 -10.08 14.16 -2.76
N ASP A 136 -10.16 14.62 -1.49
CA ASP A 136 -9.86 13.94 -0.21
C ASP A 136 -10.94 13.05 0.41
N GLN A 137 -10.54 12.06 1.26
CA GLN A 137 -11.30 11.51 2.42
C GLN A 137 -10.49 10.58 3.36
N GLU A 138 -10.90 10.46 4.65
CA GLU A 138 -10.24 9.83 5.83
C GLU A 138 -10.41 8.32 6.02
N PHE A 139 -9.56 7.67 6.90
CA PHE A 139 -9.41 6.20 7.02
C PHE A 139 -9.49 5.62 8.43
N LYS A 140 -9.90 4.33 8.56
CA LYS A 140 -9.63 3.37 9.66
C LYS A 140 -9.83 1.90 9.28
N LYS A 141 -8.92 1.00 9.82
CA LYS A 141 -8.84 -0.48 9.93
C LYS A 141 -8.18 -1.25 8.79
N GLY A 142 -7.12 -2.03 9.18
CA GLY A 142 -6.36 -2.96 8.35
C GLY A 142 -4.97 -2.40 8.00
N GLU A 143 -4.17 -2.03 9.03
CA GLU A 143 -2.87 -1.38 8.81
C GLU A 143 -1.82 -2.39 8.36
N ILE A 144 -1.14 -2.09 7.26
CA ILE A 144 0.12 -2.73 6.89
C ILE A 144 1.22 -2.02 7.66
N ILE A 145 2.05 -2.79 8.38
CA ILE A 145 3.09 -2.27 9.25
C ILE A 145 4.45 -2.46 8.61
N GLY A 146 5.26 -1.41 8.61
CA GLY A 146 6.63 -1.42 8.14
C GLY A 146 7.22 -0.03 8.12
N LYS A 147 8.53 0.06 8.35
CA LYS A 147 9.33 1.30 8.30
C LYS A 147 10.53 1.18 7.36
N THR A 148 10.78 -0.02 6.82
CA THR A 148 11.84 -0.24 5.86
C THR A 148 11.60 0.53 4.56
N ARG A 149 12.66 0.85 3.84
CA ARG A 149 12.60 1.58 2.57
C ARG A 149 11.67 0.87 1.57
N GLU A 150 11.76 -0.45 1.49
CA GLU A 150 10.94 -1.27 0.62
C GLU A 150 9.44 -1.15 0.94
N MET A 151 9.08 -1.12 2.24
CA MET A 151 7.69 -0.94 2.66
C MET A 151 7.18 0.48 2.39
N ASN A 152 8.03 1.50 2.57
CA ASN A 152 7.69 2.87 2.22
C ASN A 152 7.40 3.03 0.72
N GLU A 153 8.19 2.40 -0.16
CA GLU A 153 7.92 2.39 -1.60
C GLU A 153 6.58 1.69 -1.94
N ILE A 154 6.23 0.63 -1.21
CA ILE A 154 4.91 -0.01 -1.34
C ILE A 154 3.80 0.95 -0.91
N PHE A 155 3.96 1.70 0.18
CA PHE A 155 2.96 2.68 0.64
C PHE A 155 2.76 3.81 -0.37
N LYS A 156 3.84 4.35 -0.94
CA LYS A 156 3.79 5.31 -2.05
C LYS A 156 3.04 4.73 -3.24
N THR A 157 3.38 3.51 -3.63
CA THR A 157 2.73 2.80 -4.75
C THR A 157 1.24 2.60 -4.50
N ILE A 158 0.83 2.21 -3.28
CA ILE A 158 -0.59 2.11 -2.88
C ILE A 158 -1.28 3.46 -3.06
N GLY A 159 -0.64 4.57 -2.64
CA GLY A 159 -1.18 5.93 -2.82
C GLY A 159 -1.47 6.25 -4.30
N VAL A 160 -0.51 5.99 -5.19
CA VAL A 160 -0.68 6.19 -6.64
C VAL A 160 -1.77 5.28 -7.21
N LEU A 161 -1.75 3.99 -6.86
CA LEU A 161 -2.71 3.01 -7.36
C LEU A 161 -4.13 3.25 -6.87
N SER A 162 -4.30 3.82 -5.70
CA SER A 162 -5.64 4.18 -5.15
C SER A 162 -6.35 5.25 -5.96
N ALA A 163 -5.61 6.13 -6.65
CA ALA A 163 -6.17 7.18 -7.50
C ALA A 163 -6.63 6.66 -8.87
N ASN A 164 -6.26 5.44 -9.27
CA ASN A 164 -6.47 4.90 -10.61
C ASN A 164 -7.23 3.56 -10.58
N ARG A 165 -7.88 3.19 -11.69
CA ARG A 165 -8.60 1.90 -11.84
C ARG A 165 -7.86 0.85 -12.67
N VAL A 166 -6.54 0.97 -12.77
CA VAL A 166 -5.73 -0.04 -13.48
C VAL A 166 -5.75 -1.38 -12.74
N ASN A 167 -5.61 -2.49 -13.47
CA ASN A 167 -5.41 -3.79 -12.85
C ASN A 167 -4.07 -3.83 -12.12
N VAL A 168 -4.03 -4.51 -10.97
CA VAL A 168 -2.83 -4.62 -10.15
C VAL A 168 -2.52 -6.09 -9.90
N LEU A 169 -1.26 -6.46 -10.08
CA LEU A 169 -0.72 -7.74 -9.66
C LEU A 169 0.13 -7.54 -8.39
N ILE A 170 -0.21 -8.26 -7.32
CA ILE A 170 0.53 -8.28 -6.07
C ILE A 170 1.32 -9.59 -5.99
N GLU A 171 2.64 -9.49 -6.00
CA GLU A 171 3.56 -10.64 -5.89
C GLU A 171 4.17 -10.66 -4.48
N GLY A 172 4.26 -11.85 -3.88
CA GLY A 172 4.91 -12.04 -2.57
C GLY A 172 4.66 -13.42 -2.01
N GLU A 173 5.56 -13.87 -1.15
CA GLU A 173 5.44 -15.17 -0.48
C GLU A 173 4.14 -15.29 0.32
N THR A 174 3.77 -16.53 0.64
CA THR A 174 2.61 -16.79 1.52
C THR A 174 2.82 -16.10 2.88
N GLY A 175 1.77 -15.46 3.39
CA GLY A 175 1.81 -14.80 4.70
C GLY A 175 2.49 -13.42 4.73
N THR A 176 2.87 -12.82 3.59
CA THR A 176 3.47 -11.47 3.54
C THR A 176 2.47 -10.32 3.68
N GLY A 177 1.15 -10.59 3.55
CA GLY A 177 0.10 -9.56 3.66
C GLY A 177 -0.45 -9.07 2.32
N LYS A 178 -0.43 -9.87 1.24
CA LYS A 178 -0.96 -9.50 -0.09
C LYS A 178 -2.39 -8.98 -0.05
N GLU A 179 -3.28 -9.62 0.71
CA GLU A 179 -4.66 -9.16 0.86
C GLU A 179 -4.76 -7.80 1.57
N LEU A 180 -3.90 -7.53 2.57
CA LEU A 180 -3.87 -6.23 3.25
C LEU A 180 -3.51 -5.10 2.26
N VAL A 181 -2.55 -5.34 1.36
CA VAL A 181 -2.20 -4.38 0.29
C VAL A 181 -3.39 -4.16 -0.65
N ALA A 182 -4.09 -5.22 -1.07
CA ALA A 182 -5.28 -5.09 -1.91
C ALA A 182 -6.39 -4.28 -1.22
N ARG A 183 -6.66 -4.56 0.05
CA ARG A 183 -7.62 -3.82 0.89
C ARG A 183 -7.20 -2.36 1.07
N ALA A 184 -5.90 -2.09 1.27
CA ALA A 184 -5.38 -0.74 1.37
C ALA A 184 -5.59 0.04 0.06
N ILE A 185 -5.29 -0.53 -1.11
CA ILE A 185 -5.55 0.08 -2.41
C ILE A 185 -7.04 0.41 -2.57
N HIS A 186 -7.95 -0.49 -2.18
CA HIS A 186 -9.40 -0.27 -2.27
C HIS A 186 -9.85 0.81 -1.29
N SER A 187 -9.52 0.66 0.01
CA SER A 187 -9.98 1.57 1.06
C SER A 187 -9.47 3.00 0.88
N HIS A 188 -8.33 3.18 0.22
CA HIS A 188 -7.78 4.49 -0.12
C HIS A 188 -8.24 5.02 -1.49
N SER A 189 -9.12 4.31 -2.21
CA SER A 189 -9.62 4.75 -3.51
C SER A 189 -10.89 5.61 -3.41
N ALA A 190 -11.28 6.23 -4.52
CA ALA A 190 -12.57 6.92 -4.63
C ALA A 190 -13.77 5.96 -4.58
N TRP A 191 -13.54 4.65 -4.67
CA TRP A 191 -14.56 3.58 -4.67
C TRP A 191 -14.57 2.79 -3.35
N LYS A 192 -14.01 3.33 -2.28
CA LYS A 192 -13.92 2.68 -0.96
C LYS A 192 -15.27 2.25 -0.37
N ASP A 193 -16.35 2.95 -0.73
CA ASP A 193 -17.72 2.66 -0.28
C ASP A 193 -18.42 1.62 -1.15
N GLN A 194 -17.78 1.17 -2.23
CA GLN A 194 -18.23 0.08 -3.08
C GLN A 194 -17.73 -1.27 -2.54
N PRO A 195 -18.32 -2.41 -2.95
CA PRO A 195 -17.92 -3.72 -2.45
C PRO A 195 -16.45 -4.06 -2.70
N PHE A 196 -15.78 -4.61 -1.69
CA PHE A 196 -14.51 -5.34 -1.83
C PHE A 196 -14.81 -6.83 -1.72
N VAL A 197 -14.76 -7.53 -2.83
CA VAL A 197 -15.02 -8.97 -2.91
C VAL A 197 -13.71 -9.71 -3.08
N ALA A 198 -13.42 -10.67 -2.20
CA ALA A 198 -12.21 -11.49 -2.26
C ALA A 198 -12.59 -12.94 -2.56
N ILE A 199 -11.81 -13.55 -3.45
CA ILE A 199 -11.91 -14.98 -3.77
C ILE A 199 -10.51 -15.57 -3.79
N ASN A 200 -10.33 -16.71 -3.10
CA ASN A 200 -9.10 -17.47 -3.14
C ASN A 200 -9.24 -18.59 -4.18
N CYS A 201 -8.48 -18.50 -5.28
CA CYS A 201 -8.57 -19.44 -6.39
C CYS A 201 -8.03 -20.85 -6.06
N SER A 202 -7.21 -21.00 -5.01
CA SER A 202 -6.69 -22.30 -4.57
C SER A 202 -7.65 -23.05 -3.64
N ALA A 203 -8.58 -22.36 -2.99
CA ALA A 203 -9.49 -22.94 -1.99
C ALA A 203 -10.73 -23.59 -2.59
N ILE A 204 -10.97 -23.44 -3.88
CA ILE A 204 -12.19 -23.86 -4.58
C ILE A 204 -11.84 -24.93 -5.62
N VAL A 205 -12.60 -26.01 -5.65
CA VAL A 205 -12.46 -27.08 -6.65
C VAL A 205 -12.66 -26.48 -8.06
N GLU A 206 -11.88 -26.90 -9.03
CA GLU A 206 -11.83 -26.33 -10.39
C GLU A 206 -13.20 -26.10 -11.03
N ASN A 207 -14.08 -27.12 -11.01
CA ASN A 207 -15.42 -27.05 -11.58
C ASN A 207 -16.35 -26.04 -10.88
N LEU A 208 -16.06 -25.68 -9.63
CA LEU A 208 -16.83 -24.68 -8.88
C LEU A 208 -16.26 -23.27 -9.03
N LEU A 209 -14.96 -23.13 -9.31
CA LEU A 209 -14.31 -21.83 -9.43
C LEU A 209 -14.91 -20.99 -10.57
N GLU A 210 -15.22 -21.63 -11.69
CA GLU A 210 -15.91 -20.96 -12.80
C GLU A 210 -17.28 -20.42 -12.36
N SER A 211 -18.08 -21.28 -11.73
CA SER A 211 -19.41 -20.90 -11.23
C SER A 211 -19.35 -19.82 -10.14
N GLU A 212 -18.35 -19.84 -9.27
CA GLU A 212 -18.16 -18.78 -8.27
C GLU A 212 -17.77 -17.44 -8.91
N LEU A 213 -16.88 -17.45 -9.91
CA LEU A 213 -16.42 -16.20 -10.57
C LEU A 213 -17.52 -15.60 -11.45
N PHE A 214 -18.12 -16.40 -12.34
CA PHE A 214 -19.03 -15.93 -13.38
C PHE A 214 -20.51 -16.02 -12.99
N GLY A 215 -20.85 -16.83 -11.96
CA GLY A 215 -22.22 -17.22 -11.67
C GLY A 215 -22.74 -18.28 -12.63
N HIS A 216 -23.95 -18.79 -12.37
CA HIS A 216 -24.59 -19.79 -13.24
C HIS A 216 -26.11 -19.56 -13.35
N GLU A 217 -26.66 -19.99 -14.47
CA GLU A 217 -28.10 -20.10 -14.65
C GLU A 217 -28.59 -21.46 -14.15
N LYS A 218 -29.88 -21.52 -13.84
CA LYS A 218 -30.53 -22.76 -13.45
C LYS A 218 -30.39 -23.83 -14.56
N GLY A 219 -29.90 -25.02 -14.18
CA GLY A 219 -29.67 -26.12 -15.13
C GLY A 219 -28.36 -26.11 -15.87
N ALA A 220 -27.43 -25.17 -15.56
CA ALA A 220 -26.12 -25.06 -16.21
C ALA A 220 -25.21 -26.29 -16.03
N PHE A 221 -25.37 -27.01 -14.93
CA PHE A 221 -24.71 -28.29 -14.63
C PHE A 221 -25.51 -29.13 -13.64
N THR A 222 -25.12 -30.39 -13.46
CA THR A 222 -25.76 -31.28 -12.49
C THR A 222 -25.64 -30.74 -11.07
N GLY A 223 -26.75 -30.28 -10.48
CA GLY A 223 -26.81 -29.63 -9.18
C GLY A 223 -27.09 -28.12 -9.23
N ALA A 224 -27.17 -27.47 -10.39
CA ALA A 224 -27.58 -26.08 -10.54
C ALA A 224 -29.13 -25.94 -10.42
N VAL A 225 -29.65 -26.05 -9.19
CA VAL A 225 -31.11 -26.01 -8.89
C VAL A 225 -31.69 -24.60 -9.06
N SER A 226 -30.88 -23.57 -8.82
CA SER A 226 -31.27 -22.15 -8.94
C SER A 226 -30.15 -21.36 -9.65
N SER A 227 -30.46 -20.18 -10.17
CA SER A 227 -29.43 -19.26 -10.67
C SER A 227 -28.68 -18.62 -9.51
N LYS A 228 -27.36 -18.38 -9.68
CA LYS A 228 -26.49 -17.75 -8.70
C LYS A 228 -25.66 -16.61 -9.34
N LYS A 229 -25.59 -15.45 -8.67
CA LYS A 229 -24.68 -14.37 -9.08
C LYS A 229 -23.23 -14.76 -8.82
N GLY A 230 -22.34 -14.45 -9.76
CA GLY A 230 -20.91 -14.64 -9.62
C GLY A 230 -20.23 -13.46 -8.93
N MET A 231 -18.95 -13.66 -8.54
CA MET A 231 -18.15 -12.64 -7.86
C MET A 231 -17.94 -11.38 -8.72
N PHE A 232 -17.89 -11.50 -10.06
CA PHE A 232 -17.86 -10.34 -10.97
C PHE A 232 -19.10 -9.46 -10.87
N GLU A 233 -20.27 -10.05 -10.63
CA GLU A 233 -21.52 -9.30 -10.43
C GLU A 233 -21.58 -8.69 -9.02
N ILE A 234 -21.17 -9.48 -7.99
CA ILE A 234 -21.24 -9.07 -6.58
C ILE A 234 -20.27 -7.92 -6.31
N ALA A 235 -19.14 -7.86 -7.00
CA ALA A 235 -18.16 -6.77 -6.86
C ALA A 235 -18.66 -5.43 -7.42
N GLU A 236 -19.74 -5.42 -8.19
CA GLU A 236 -20.36 -4.21 -8.76
C GLU A 236 -19.34 -3.23 -9.37
N ALA A 237 -19.34 -1.95 -8.94
CA ALA A 237 -18.35 -0.95 -9.32
C ALA A 237 -17.13 -0.89 -8.38
N GLY A 238 -17.02 -1.82 -7.45
CA GLY A 238 -15.96 -1.91 -6.44
C GLY A 238 -14.68 -2.58 -6.92
N THR A 239 -14.16 -3.49 -6.08
CA THR A 239 -12.92 -4.23 -6.35
C THR A 239 -13.16 -5.73 -6.19
N LEU A 240 -12.75 -6.50 -7.19
CA LEU A 240 -12.62 -7.95 -7.07
C LEU A 240 -11.14 -8.29 -6.87
N PHE A 241 -10.86 -8.94 -5.74
CA PHE A 241 -9.54 -9.44 -5.37
C PHE A 241 -9.46 -10.93 -5.66
N LEU A 242 -8.57 -11.31 -6.58
CA LEU A 242 -8.28 -12.69 -6.97
C LEU A 242 -6.99 -13.13 -6.25
N ASP A 243 -7.12 -13.87 -5.15
CA ASP A 243 -5.95 -14.40 -4.45
C ASP A 243 -5.49 -15.71 -5.09
N GLU A 244 -4.18 -15.94 -5.09
CA GLU A 244 -3.50 -17.10 -5.68
C GLU A 244 -3.91 -17.34 -7.14
N VAL A 245 -3.85 -16.27 -7.96
CA VAL A 245 -4.24 -16.32 -9.39
C VAL A 245 -3.43 -17.32 -10.22
N GLY A 246 -2.23 -17.69 -9.76
CA GLY A 246 -1.40 -18.73 -10.36
C GLY A 246 -1.98 -20.16 -10.25
N GLU A 247 -3.05 -20.36 -9.46
CA GLU A 247 -3.73 -21.63 -9.31
C GLU A 247 -4.92 -21.78 -10.29
N ILE A 248 -5.27 -20.75 -11.05
CA ILE A 248 -6.38 -20.79 -12.00
C ILE A 248 -6.02 -21.76 -13.14
N PRO A 249 -6.89 -22.74 -13.46
CA PRO A 249 -6.71 -23.66 -14.57
C PRO A 249 -6.59 -22.93 -15.92
N VAL A 250 -5.80 -23.48 -16.86
CA VAL A 250 -5.50 -22.84 -18.15
C VAL A 250 -6.77 -22.52 -18.97
N GLU A 251 -7.78 -23.40 -18.88
CA GLU A 251 -9.07 -23.20 -19.56
C GLU A 251 -9.79 -21.97 -19.02
N LEU A 252 -9.78 -21.79 -17.70
CA LEU A 252 -10.43 -20.66 -17.06
C LEU A 252 -9.64 -19.36 -17.25
N GLN A 253 -8.30 -19.44 -17.42
CA GLN A 253 -7.47 -18.29 -17.76
C GLN A 253 -7.91 -17.63 -19.09
N ALA A 254 -8.32 -18.42 -20.10
CA ALA A 254 -8.81 -17.89 -21.37
C ALA A 254 -10.12 -17.11 -21.20
N LYS A 255 -11.05 -17.62 -20.34
CA LYS A 255 -12.29 -16.91 -20.03
C LYS A 255 -12.03 -15.63 -19.25
N LEU A 256 -11.15 -15.68 -18.26
CA LEU A 256 -10.75 -14.49 -17.49
C LEU A 256 -10.12 -13.42 -18.37
N LEU A 257 -9.22 -13.81 -19.31
CA LEU A 257 -8.64 -12.88 -20.27
C LEU A 257 -9.70 -12.14 -21.07
N ARG A 258 -10.68 -12.88 -21.60
CA ARG A 258 -11.79 -12.30 -22.38
C ARG A 258 -12.55 -11.25 -21.57
N VAL A 259 -12.88 -11.57 -20.32
CA VAL A 259 -13.55 -10.61 -19.42
C VAL A 259 -12.70 -9.35 -19.17
N LEU A 260 -11.41 -9.49 -19.01
CA LEU A 260 -10.50 -8.34 -18.78
C LEU A 260 -10.34 -7.48 -20.04
N GLN A 261 -10.48 -8.05 -21.24
CA GLN A 261 -10.34 -7.35 -22.52
C GLN A 261 -11.65 -6.67 -22.93
N GLU A 262 -12.74 -7.44 -22.97
CA GLU A 262 -14.04 -7.00 -23.49
C GLU A 262 -14.86 -6.25 -22.43
N LYS A 263 -14.52 -6.41 -21.14
CA LYS A 263 -15.28 -5.89 -20.00
C LYS A 263 -16.71 -6.45 -19.90
N GLU A 264 -16.90 -7.62 -20.50
CA GLU A 264 -18.16 -8.35 -20.51
C GLU A 264 -17.94 -9.82 -20.19
N PHE A 265 -18.95 -10.48 -19.61
CA PHE A 265 -18.93 -11.92 -19.33
C PHE A 265 -20.33 -12.51 -19.39
N LEU A 266 -20.40 -13.84 -19.49
CA LEU A 266 -21.64 -14.61 -19.44
C LEU A 266 -21.63 -15.47 -18.17
N ARG A 267 -22.81 -15.69 -17.59
CA ARG A 267 -22.98 -16.74 -16.58
C ARG A 267 -22.79 -18.10 -17.22
N VAL A 268 -22.38 -19.09 -16.45
CA VAL A 268 -22.30 -20.48 -16.92
C VAL A 268 -23.70 -20.95 -17.32
N GLY A 269 -23.86 -21.41 -18.57
CA GLY A 269 -25.13 -21.78 -19.15
C GLY A 269 -26.04 -20.60 -19.51
N GLY A 270 -25.56 -19.37 -19.43
CA GLY A 270 -26.32 -18.18 -19.79
C GLY A 270 -25.88 -17.59 -21.14
N GLU A 271 -26.82 -16.86 -21.78
CA GLU A 271 -26.56 -16.18 -23.07
C GLU A 271 -26.54 -14.67 -22.95
N LYS A 272 -26.95 -14.10 -21.82
CA LYS A 272 -27.04 -12.65 -21.61
C LYS A 272 -25.68 -12.09 -21.17
N PRO A 273 -25.07 -11.16 -21.96
CA PRO A 273 -23.84 -10.51 -21.55
C PRO A 273 -24.04 -9.57 -20.37
N LEU A 274 -23.11 -9.61 -19.43
CA LEU A 274 -23.07 -8.79 -18.23
C LEU A 274 -21.78 -7.96 -18.24
N GLN A 275 -21.85 -6.69 -17.81
CA GLN A 275 -20.73 -5.78 -17.82
C GLN A 275 -19.85 -5.95 -16.58
N LEU A 276 -18.53 -6.07 -16.78
CA LEU A 276 -17.56 -5.98 -15.71
C LEU A 276 -17.30 -4.51 -15.33
N LYS A 277 -17.84 -4.09 -14.17
CA LYS A 277 -17.65 -2.75 -13.63
C LYS A 277 -16.55 -2.70 -12.57
N ALA A 278 -16.22 -3.84 -11.96
CA ALA A 278 -15.23 -3.92 -10.89
C ALA A 278 -13.79 -3.70 -11.40
N ARG A 279 -12.95 -3.13 -10.53
CA ARG A 279 -11.50 -3.15 -10.65
C ARG A 279 -10.98 -4.54 -10.27
N ILE A 280 -10.00 -5.06 -10.98
CA ILE A 280 -9.35 -6.33 -10.66
C ILE A 280 -8.01 -6.07 -9.96
N ILE A 281 -7.83 -6.70 -8.81
CA ILE A 281 -6.54 -6.82 -8.11
C ILE A 281 -6.27 -8.32 -7.98
N ALA A 282 -5.16 -8.78 -8.56
CA ALA A 282 -4.74 -10.18 -8.49
C ALA A 282 -3.55 -10.33 -7.55
N ALA A 283 -3.45 -11.45 -6.84
CA ALA A 283 -2.30 -11.77 -6.00
C ALA A 283 -1.79 -13.19 -6.25
N THR A 284 -0.50 -13.39 -6.06
CA THR A 284 0.12 -14.71 -6.21
C THR A 284 1.41 -14.83 -5.38
N ASN A 285 1.69 -16.04 -4.89
CA ASN A 285 2.98 -16.43 -4.34
C ASN A 285 3.87 -17.13 -5.39
N ARG A 286 3.33 -17.45 -6.59
CA ARG A 286 4.05 -18.12 -7.66
C ARG A 286 4.72 -17.13 -8.60
N ASN A 287 5.84 -17.56 -9.21
CA ASN A 287 6.48 -16.79 -10.27
C ASN A 287 5.73 -17.01 -11.59
N LEU A 288 4.77 -16.11 -11.91
CA LEU A 288 3.95 -16.22 -13.12
C LEU A 288 4.79 -16.20 -14.40
N ARG A 289 5.89 -15.43 -14.45
CA ARG A 289 6.79 -15.42 -15.63
C ARG A 289 7.42 -16.79 -15.89
N SER A 290 7.75 -17.53 -14.82
CA SER A 290 8.24 -18.90 -14.93
C SER A 290 7.14 -19.85 -15.41
N MET A 291 5.90 -19.66 -14.93
CA MET A 291 4.75 -20.44 -15.36
C MET A 291 4.38 -20.19 -16.83
N VAL A 292 4.50 -18.95 -17.31
CA VAL A 292 4.34 -18.61 -18.74
C VAL A 292 5.35 -19.39 -19.59
N ARG A 293 6.63 -19.39 -19.22
CA ARG A 293 7.66 -20.15 -19.95
C ARG A 293 7.40 -21.67 -19.99
N LYS A 294 6.70 -22.19 -18.97
CA LYS A 294 6.32 -23.62 -18.87
C LYS A 294 4.96 -23.93 -19.50
N GLY A 295 4.27 -22.96 -20.07
CA GLY A 295 2.91 -23.13 -20.61
C GLY A 295 1.82 -23.34 -19.56
N ALA A 296 2.10 -23.15 -18.28
CA ALA A 296 1.15 -23.30 -17.17
C ALA A 296 0.35 -22.02 -16.87
N PHE A 297 0.76 -20.88 -17.47
CA PHE A 297 0.04 -19.63 -17.40
C PHE A 297 0.11 -18.91 -18.76
N ARG A 298 -1.00 -18.33 -19.20
CA ARG A 298 -1.05 -17.64 -20.49
C ARG A 298 -0.32 -16.30 -20.43
N GLU A 299 0.49 -16.02 -21.42
CA GLU A 299 1.27 -14.80 -21.53
C GLU A 299 0.39 -13.56 -21.67
N ASP A 300 -0.66 -13.66 -22.49
CA ASP A 300 -1.61 -12.56 -22.71
C ASP A 300 -2.37 -12.17 -21.44
N LEU A 301 -2.79 -13.14 -20.63
CA LEU A 301 -3.40 -12.90 -19.33
C LEU A 301 -2.41 -12.26 -18.35
N PHE A 302 -1.16 -12.73 -18.32
CA PHE A 302 -0.12 -12.15 -17.48
C PHE A 302 0.02 -10.64 -17.72
N TYR A 303 0.17 -10.22 -18.97
CA TYR A 303 0.29 -8.79 -19.29
C TYR A 303 -0.99 -7.99 -18.97
N ARG A 304 -2.15 -8.61 -19.08
CA ARG A 304 -3.41 -7.93 -18.75
C ARG A 304 -3.66 -7.75 -17.27
N LEU A 305 -3.12 -8.64 -16.43
CA LEU A 305 -3.15 -8.55 -14.96
C LEU A 305 -2.03 -7.65 -14.44
N SER A 306 -0.83 -7.68 -15.01
CA SER A 306 0.37 -6.99 -14.54
C SER A 306 0.54 -5.58 -15.11
N VAL A 307 -0.55 -4.82 -15.31
CA VAL A 307 -0.48 -3.41 -15.72
C VAL A 307 0.31 -2.58 -14.71
N ALA A 308 0.08 -2.85 -13.43
CA ALA A 308 0.92 -2.38 -12.34
C ALA A 308 1.26 -3.57 -11.42
N THR A 309 2.49 -3.62 -10.94
CA THR A 309 2.95 -4.72 -10.07
C THR A 309 3.46 -4.17 -8.74
N VAL A 310 2.98 -4.76 -7.63
CA VAL A 310 3.46 -4.51 -6.27
C VAL A 310 4.13 -5.78 -5.77
N ARG A 311 5.41 -5.68 -5.38
CA ARG A 311 6.16 -6.80 -4.82
C ARG A 311 6.35 -6.59 -3.33
N ILE A 312 5.84 -7.52 -2.53
CA ILE A 312 5.97 -7.47 -1.08
C ILE A 312 7.19 -8.31 -0.68
N PRO A 313 8.21 -7.70 -0.04
CA PRO A 313 9.38 -8.46 0.41
C PRO A 313 8.99 -9.46 1.50
N PRO A 314 9.64 -10.63 1.56
CA PRO A 314 9.48 -11.56 2.66
C PRO A 314 10.01 -10.95 3.96
N LEU A 315 9.53 -11.45 5.11
CA LEU A 315 9.83 -10.87 6.42
C LEU A 315 11.33 -10.87 6.75
N ARG A 316 12.08 -11.85 6.27
CA ARG A 316 13.54 -11.93 6.41
C ARG A 316 14.32 -10.81 5.74
N ASP A 317 13.76 -10.18 4.70
CA ASP A 317 14.36 -9.06 3.97
C ASP A 317 13.96 -7.69 4.57
N ARG A 318 13.06 -7.70 5.59
CA ARG A 318 12.64 -6.50 6.33
C ARG A 318 12.71 -6.72 7.86
N GLN A 319 13.80 -7.26 8.34
CA GLN A 319 13.99 -7.58 9.77
C GLN A 319 13.77 -6.38 10.71
N ALA A 320 14.12 -5.17 10.26
CA ALA A 320 13.89 -3.95 11.04
C ALA A 320 12.39 -3.67 11.34
N ASP A 321 11.46 -4.29 10.59
CA ASP A 321 10.02 -4.15 10.82
C ASP A 321 9.49 -5.13 11.88
N ILE A 322 10.25 -6.20 12.21
CA ILE A 322 9.77 -7.29 13.07
C ILE A 322 9.32 -6.76 14.43
N THR A 323 10.11 -5.92 15.08
CA THR A 323 9.75 -5.36 16.41
C THR A 323 8.40 -4.63 16.36
N MET A 324 8.22 -3.77 15.37
CA MET A 324 6.97 -3.01 15.20
C MET A 324 5.78 -3.92 14.88
N ILE A 325 5.99 -4.95 14.05
CA ILE A 325 4.96 -5.96 13.74
C ILE A 325 4.59 -6.75 14.99
N VAL A 326 5.57 -7.18 15.80
CA VAL A 326 5.34 -7.88 17.07
C VAL A 326 4.50 -7.03 18.01
N ASP A 327 4.87 -5.76 18.22
CA ASP A 327 4.14 -4.84 19.11
C ASP A 327 2.68 -4.66 18.67
N TYR A 328 2.44 -4.54 17.38
CA TYR A 328 1.10 -4.44 16.82
C TYR A 328 0.30 -5.74 17.03
N LEU A 329 0.90 -6.88 16.71
CA LEU A 329 0.26 -8.18 16.86
C LEU A 329 -0.10 -8.48 18.31
N LEU A 330 0.80 -8.17 19.26
CA LEU A 330 0.56 -8.37 20.68
C LEU A 330 -0.62 -7.53 21.21
N LYS A 331 -0.74 -6.27 20.79
CA LYS A 331 -1.89 -5.42 21.15
C LYS A 331 -3.20 -6.03 20.65
N ARG A 332 -3.22 -6.54 19.42
CA ARG A 332 -4.39 -7.17 18.84
C ARG A 332 -4.72 -8.50 19.53
N ILE A 333 -3.73 -9.39 19.67
CA ILE A 333 -3.87 -10.69 20.34
C ILE A 333 -4.32 -10.49 21.80
N GLY A 334 -3.73 -9.54 22.53
CA GLY A 334 -4.13 -9.23 23.89
C GLY A 334 -5.59 -8.79 24.00
N THR A 335 -6.08 -8.02 23.03
CA THR A 335 -7.49 -7.63 22.95
C THR A 335 -8.40 -8.83 22.66
N GLU A 336 -8.01 -9.70 21.71
CA GLU A 336 -8.78 -10.89 21.32
C GLU A 336 -8.85 -11.94 22.44
N LEU A 337 -7.73 -12.14 23.15
CA LEU A 337 -7.64 -13.10 24.26
C LEU A 337 -8.11 -12.54 25.59
N GLN A 338 -8.47 -11.25 25.67
CA GLN A 338 -8.73 -10.52 26.92
C GLN A 338 -7.63 -10.71 27.96
N HIS A 339 -6.39 -10.86 27.49
CA HIS A 339 -5.18 -11.05 28.28
C HIS A 339 -4.19 -9.92 27.98
N ARG A 340 -3.87 -9.12 29.02
CA ARG A 340 -2.94 -7.99 28.86
C ARG A 340 -1.51 -8.50 28.69
N ILE A 341 -0.99 -8.43 27.47
CA ILE A 341 0.41 -8.72 27.16
C ILE A 341 1.12 -7.39 26.95
N GLU A 342 2.15 -7.13 27.75
CA GLU A 342 2.88 -5.86 27.74
C GLU A 342 4.08 -5.88 26.79
N GLY A 343 4.57 -7.08 26.41
CA GLY A 343 5.69 -7.19 25.50
C GLY A 343 6.30 -8.58 25.41
N VAL A 344 7.49 -8.61 24.87
CA VAL A 344 8.32 -9.81 24.71
C VAL A 344 9.66 -9.58 25.38
N GLU A 345 10.22 -10.61 26.02
CA GLU A 345 11.58 -10.61 26.57
C GLU A 345 12.61 -10.31 25.50
N GLU A 346 13.67 -9.53 25.84
CA GLU A 346 14.69 -9.12 24.87
C GLU A 346 15.35 -10.33 24.16
N ALA A 347 15.64 -11.40 24.91
CA ALA A 347 16.20 -12.63 24.34
C ALA A 347 15.28 -13.26 23.27
N ALA A 348 13.97 -13.30 23.55
CA ALA A 348 12.96 -13.78 22.61
C ALA A 348 12.84 -12.88 21.37
N MET A 349 12.88 -11.56 21.57
CA MET A 349 12.85 -10.58 20.46
C MET A 349 14.06 -10.77 19.54
N GLN A 350 15.26 -10.89 20.07
CA GLN A 350 16.48 -11.12 19.29
C GLN A 350 16.43 -12.43 18.52
N ARG A 351 15.83 -13.47 19.09
CA ARG A 351 15.61 -14.74 18.40
C ARG A 351 14.64 -14.59 17.24
N MET A 352 13.52 -13.88 17.44
CA MET A 352 12.53 -13.61 16.39
C MET A 352 13.11 -12.77 15.25
N ILE A 353 13.97 -11.78 15.53
CA ILE A 353 14.63 -10.95 14.51
C ILE A 353 15.55 -11.82 13.62
N ARG A 354 16.23 -12.81 14.18
CA ARG A 354 17.18 -13.67 13.44
C ARG A 354 16.52 -14.83 12.71
N TYR A 355 15.30 -15.18 13.04
CA TYR A 355 14.61 -16.30 12.42
C TYR A 355 14.15 -15.95 10.99
N PRO A 356 14.25 -16.87 10.01
CA PRO A 356 13.99 -16.57 8.59
C PRO A 356 12.51 -16.45 8.20
N TRP A 357 11.60 -16.83 9.08
CA TRP A 357 10.13 -16.73 8.90
C TRP A 357 9.63 -17.24 7.54
N PRO A 358 9.74 -18.53 7.23
CA PRO A 358 9.27 -19.09 5.96
C PRO A 358 7.77 -18.85 5.72
N GLY A 359 6.94 -18.81 6.77
CA GLY A 359 5.52 -18.43 6.71
C GLY A 359 5.26 -16.93 6.92
N ASN A 360 6.33 -16.10 6.94
CA ASN A 360 6.27 -14.65 7.05
C ASN A 360 5.44 -14.16 8.25
N VAL A 361 4.65 -13.10 8.09
CA VAL A 361 3.85 -12.49 9.17
C VAL A 361 2.78 -13.45 9.70
N ARG A 362 2.23 -14.32 8.85
CA ARG A 362 1.22 -15.33 9.29
C ARG A 362 1.83 -16.34 10.27
N GLU A 363 3.04 -16.78 10.04
CA GLU A 363 3.77 -17.67 10.98
C GLU A 363 4.09 -16.93 12.27
N LEU A 364 4.62 -15.71 12.18
CA LEU A 364 4.91 -14.86 13.34
C LEU A 364 3.66 -14.64 14.21
N GLU A 365 2.53 -14.32 13.60
CA GLU A 365 1.25 -14.16 14.28
C GLU A 365 0.80 -15.43 15.00
N ASN A 366 0.88 -16.58 14.33
CA ASN A 366 0.51 -17.87 14.91
C ASN A 366 1.39 -18.21 16.13
N ILE A 367 2.70 -17.98 16.03
CA ILE A 367 3.63 -18.24 17.13
C ILE A 367 3.35 -17.29 18.30
N LEU A 368 3.15 -16.00 18.05
CA LEU A 368 2.81 -15.04 19.09
C LEU A 368 1.47 -15.36 19.77
N THR A 369 0.48 -15.79 19.01
CA THR A 369 -0.83 -16.20 19.55
C THR A 369 -0.68 -17.42 20.46
N ARG A 370 0.07 -18.45 20.02
CA ARG A 370 0.33 -19.65 20.86
C ARG A 370 1.12 -19.27 22.12
N ALA A 371 2.17 -18.47 21.99
CA ALA A 371 2.96 -18.00 23.12
C ALA A 371 2.09 -17.22 24.13
N ALA A 372 1.25 -16.32 23.62
CA ALA A 372 0.31 -15.53 24.44
C ALA A 372 -0.66 -16.39 25.25
N ILE A 373 -1.15 -17.50 24.67
CA ILE A 373 -2.03 -18.46 25.36
C ILE A 373 -1.25 -19.21 26.47
N LEU A 374 0.03 -19.48 26.26
CA LEU A 374 0.87 -20.23 27.21
C LEU A 374 1.43 -19.33 28.33
N THR A 375 1.50 -18.04 28.10
CA THR A 375 2.04 -17.05 29.04
C THR A 375 1.12 -16.88 30.25
N LYS A 376 1.66 -17.06 31.45
CA LYS A 376 0.94 -16.85 32.72
C LYS A 376 1.07 -15.42 33.26
N GLY A 377 2.01 -14.65 32.76
CA GLY A 377 2.29 -13.26 33.12
C GLY A 377 1.93 -12.30 32.00
N ASN A 378 2.49 -11.09 32.05
CA ASN A 378 2.26 -10.05 31.03
C ASN A 378 3.38 -9.96 29.99
N LEU A 379 4.44 -10.76 30.11
CA LEU A 379 5.62 -10.75 29.25
C LEU A 379 5.85 -12.14 28.65
N ILE A 380 5.96 -12.22 27.32
CA ILE A 380 6.26 -13.46 26.62
C ILE A 380 7.77 -13.73 26.70
N THR A 381 8.14 -14.90 27.20
CA THR A 381 9.53 -15.33 27.41
C THR A 381 10.08 -16.13 26.23
N ASP A 382 11.41 -16.27 26.16
CA ASP A 382 12.07 -17.10 25.12
C ASP A 382 11.64 -18.57 25.20
N ALA A 383 11.38 -19.09 26.40
CA ALA A 383 10.89 -20.45 26.62
C ALA A 383 9.49 -20.68 26.01
N GLU A 384 8.61 -19.68 26.07
CA GLU A 384 7.26 -19.76 25.51
C GLU A 384 7.29 -19.66 23.98
N ILE A 385 8.14 -18.80 23.39
CA ILE A 385 8.39 -18.76 21.95
C ILE A 385 8.95 -20.11 21.48
N GLY A 386 9.91 -20.70 22.20
CA GLY A 386 10.46 -22.01 21.88
C GLY A 386 9.41 -23.12 21.85
N ARG A 387 8.47 -23.14 22.81
CA ARG A 387 7.35 -24.11 22.87
C ARG A 387 6.28 -23.85 21.79
N ALA A 388 6.07 -22.60 21.43
CA ALA A 388 5.10 -22.23 20.39
C ALA A 388 5.60 -22.56 18.97
N HIS A 389 6.90 -22.77 18.80
CA HIS A 389 7.53 -23.07 17.51
C HIS A 389 7.52 -24.58 17.16
N VAL A 390 7.14 -25.44 18.10
CA VAL A 390 6.97 -26.89 17.92
C VAL A 390 5.50 -27.20 17.61
#